data_f4ab5a415aea038c00d56672c9f28b6a
#
_entry.id   f4ab5a415aea038c00d56672c9f28b6a
#
_cell.length_a   1.000
_cell.length_b   1.000
_cell.length_c   1.000
_cell.angle_alpha   90.00
_cell.angle_beta   90.00
_cell.angle_gamma   90.00
#
_symmetry.space_group_name_H-M   'P 1'
#
loop_
_entity.id
_entity.type
_entity.pdbx_description
1 polymer ?
#
loop_
_entity_poly.entity_id
_entity_poly.type
_entity_poly.pdbx_seq_one_letter_code
_entity_poly.pdbx_strand_id
1 'polypeptide(L)'
;MIGKYRIANPEGLLTPALAIYPEYVDANVANTIRLLGGDAGRWRPHVKTAKLEFIMRRLVAAGVHHCKASTTLEFSVACAAGFRDVLLAYPVVGANARRVLEIAAAHPGVLASTLVENEAQITQWIGTRVGLFIDLNTGMNRTGVEQEHVAEVVELARECGGQFRGLHYYDGHLHAADLDERRDAAHAGYDRLMRLVDALADHGIRTDEVITSGTPAFPYAIDYEPFRNINHKVSPGTVVYNDLTSLGDLPGFGYKPAVVVLSTVVSHPRPERITCDAGHKSVSADAGVPTCSVLGRPYLRPDKPSEEHLPIDCGGSLPSIGEVLYLVPRHVCPTVNNFDEALIIEDGRIAGVERVTARGHERPVIASATGR
;
A
#
# COMPACT_ATOMS: atom_id res chain seq x y z
N MET A 1 -6.42 23.52 14.41
CA MET A 1 -5.06 24.09 14.20
C MET A 1 -4.23 23.09 13.40
N ILE A 2 -3.52 23.55 12.35
CA ILE A 2 -2.70 22.70 11.46
C ILE A 2 -1.48 22.12 12.22
N GLY A 3 -1.12 22.73 13.40
CA GLY A 3 -0.05 22.22 14.27
C GLY A 3 1.28 22.03 13.54
N LYS A 4 1.89 20.89 13.74
CA LYS A 4 3.19 20.51 13.14
C LYS A 4 3.19 20.32 11.61
N TYR A 5 2.01 20.31 10.96
CA TYR A 5 1.96 20.24 9.49
C TYR A 5 2.30 21.57 8.80
N ARG A 6 2.26 22.68 9.55
CA ARG A 6 2.48 24.01 8.97
C ARG A 6 3.90 24.14 8.45
N ILE A 7 4.03 24.50 7.18
CA ILE A 7 5.31 24.83 6.53
C ILE A 7 5.58 26.33 6.69
N ALA A 8 6.79 26.67 7.09
CA ALA A 8 7.23 28.06 7.10
C ALA A 8 7.45 28.54 5.65
N ASN A 9 6.96 29.74 5.34
CA ASN A 9 7.10 30.39 4.03
C ASN A 9 6.61 29.53 2.84
N PRO A 10 5.33 29.11 2.81
CA PRO A 10 4.79 28.31 1.73
C PRO A 10 4.63 29.10 0.41
N GLU A 11 4.77 30.43 0.44
CA GLU A 11 4.56 31.35 -0.70
C GLU A 11 5.55 31.11 -1.86
N GLY A 12 6.68 30.43 -1.57
CA GLY A 12 7.68 30.09 -2.59
C GLY A 12 7.45 28.75 -3.28
N LEU A 13 6.37 28.04 -2.92
CA LEU A 13 6.10 26.71 -3.46
C LEU A 13 5.24 26.78 -4.73
N LEU A 14 5.63 26.00 -5.71
CA LEU A 14 4.74 25.66 -6.82
C LEU A 14 3.74 24.61 -6.36
N THR A 15 2.46 24.90 -6.50
CA THR A 15 1.37 23.99 -6.19
C THR A 15 0.66 23.54 -7.46
N PRO A 16 -0.01 22.37 -7.45
CA PRO A 16 -0.12 21.43 -6.34
C PRO A 16 1.19 20.68 -6.08
N ALA A 17 1.53 20.42 -4.81
CA ALA A 17 2.74 19.71 -4.41
C ALA A 17 2.46 18.63 -3.37
N LEU A 18 3.10 17.48 -3.50
CA LEU A 18 3.05 16.41 -2.51
C LEU A 18 4.01 16.72 -1.36
N ALA A 19 3.54 16.72 -0.13
CA ALA A 19 4.36 16.91 1.06
C ALA A 19 4.30 15.69 1.96
N ILE A 20 5.47 15.16 2.34
CA ILE A 20 5.65 14.01 3.24
C ILE A 20 6.28 14.49 4.53
N TYR A 21 5.78 13.99 5.66
CA TYR A 21 6.25 14.27 7.02
C TYR A 21 6.90 13.01 7.60
N PRO A 22 8.24 12.86 7.52
CA PRO A 22 8.94 11.67 7.99
C PRO A 22 8.67 11.33 9.46
N GLU A 23 8.53 12.35 10.32
CA GLU A 23 8.20 12.13 11.74
C GLU A 23 6.87 11.37 11.92
N TYR A 24 5.86 11.62 11.07
CA TYR A 24 4.59 10.91 11.12
C TYR A 24 4.67 9.55 10.45
N VAL A 25 5.50 9.41 9.41
CA VAL A 25 5.82 8.09 8.85
C VAL A 25 6.43 7.20 9.92
N ASP A 26 7.46 7.67 10.61
CA ASP A 26 8.15 6.92 11.65
C ASP A 26 7.21 6.59 12.83
N ALA A 27 6.37 7.54 13.23
CA ALA A 27 5.37 7.31 14.27
C ALA A 27 4.34 6.25 13.86
N ASN A 28 3.87 6.26 12.59
CA ASN A 28 2.96 5.25 12.06
C ASN A 28 3.62 3.88 11.98
N VAL A 29 4.88 3.82 11.55
CA VAL A 29 5.69 2.59 11.49
C VAL A 29 5.88 2.00 12.88
N ALA A 30 6.32 2.82 13.83
CA ALA A 30 6.51 2.40 15.23
C ALA A 30 5.18 1.93 15.86
N ASN A 31 4.08 2.62 15.57
CA ASN A 31 2.76 2.23 16.04
C ASN A 31 2.32 0.87 15.47
N THR A 32 2.54 0.63 14.17
CA THR A 32 2.24 -0.67 13.55
C THR A 32 3.05 -1.80 14.20
N ILE A 33 4.37 -1.60 14.37
CA ILE A 33 5.24 -2.58 15.05
C ILE A 33 4.77 -2.82 16.49
N ARG A 34 4.39 -1.78 17.23
CA ARG A 34 3.84 -1.89 18.59
C ARG A 34 2.57 -2.75 18.62
N LEU A 35 1.64 -2.54 17.68
CA LEU A 35 0.42 -3.32 17.54
C LEU A 35 0.71 -4.80 17.25
N LEU A 36 1.83 -5.08 16.59
CA LEU A 36 2.31 -6.45 16.32
C LEU A 36 3.09 -7.06 17.49
N GLY A 37 3.01 -6.48 18.68
CA GLY A 37 3.72 -6.95 19.86
C GLY A 37 5.22 -6.63 19.88
N GLY A 38 5.66 -5.65 19.11
CA GLY A 38 7.04 -5.26 18.98
C GLY A 38 7.83 -6.05 17.91
N ASP A 39 7.20 -6.98 17.23
CA ASP A 39 7.85 -7.82 16.20
C ASP A 39 7.61 -7.27 14.79
N ALA A 40 8.61 -6.54 14.26
CA ALA A 40 8.62 -6.05 12.89
C ALA A 40 8.62 -7.19 11.85
N GLY A 41 9.08 -8.40 12.22
CA GLY A 41 9.07 -9.60 11.38
C GLY A 41 7.67 -10.11 11.04
N ARG A 42 6.66 -9.73 11.81
CA ARG A 42 5.25 -10.05 11.54
C ARG A 42 4.59 -9.11 10.52
N TRP A 43 5.29 -8.09 10.05
CA TRP A 43 4.78 -7.12 9.09
C TRP A 43 5.44 -7.26 7.72
N ARG A 44 4.65 -7.51 6.69
CA ARG A 44 5.03 -7.51 5.28
C ARG A 44 4.26 -6.40 4.54
N PRO A 45 4.62 -5.11 4.73
CA PRO A 45 3.87 -3.99 4.16
C PRO A 45 3.80 -4.06 2.64
N HIS A 46 2.69 -3.58 2.08
CA HIS A 46 2.60 -3.38 0.64
C HIS A 46 3.19 -2.01 0.27
N VAL A 47 4.34 -2.01 -0.43
CA VAL A 47 5.08 -0.77 -0.77
C VAL A 47 4.45 0.07 -1.89
N LYS A 48 3.35 -0.40 -2.49
CA LYS A 48 2.57 0.40 -3.45
C LYS A 48 2.07 1.73 -2.88
N THR A 49 1.99 1.85 -1.54
CA THR A 49 1.68 3.11 -0.86
C THR A 49 2.93 3.96 -0.70
N ALA A 50 4.01 3.37 -0.18
CA ALA A 50 5.26 4.08 0.09
C ALA A 50 5.88 4.69 -1.18
N LYS A 51 6.02 3.90 -2.24
CA LYS A 51 6.52 4.27 -3.59
C LYS A 51 7.85 5.02 -3.67
N LEU A 52 8.32 5.66 -2.63
CA LEU A 52 9.62 6.31 -2.55
C LEU A 52 10.65 5.37 -1.93
N GLU A 53 11.80 5.22 -2.57
CA GLU A 53 12.94 4.50 -2.00
C GLU A 53 13.33 5.07 -0.63
N PHE A 54 13.29 6.39 -0.49
CA PHE A 54 13.53 7.10 0.77
C PHE A 54 12.65 6.55 1.92
N ILE A 55 11.36 6.35 1.69
CA ILE A 55 10.43 5.81 2.69
C ILE A 55 10.62 4.31 2.90
N MET A 56 10.91 3.56 1.82
CA MET A 56 11.21 2.13 1.92
C MET A 56 12.45 1.87 2.78
N ARG A 57 13.49 2.69 2.67
CA ARG A 57 14.68 2.63 3.52
C ARG A 57 14.37 2.89 5.01
N ARG A 58 13.40 3.76 5.32
CA ARG A 58 12.95 4.00 6.71
C ARG A 58 12.25 2.76 7.28
N LEU A 59 11.45 2.05 6.48
CA LEU A 59 10.86 0.76 6.88
C LEU A 59 11.95 -0.27 7.19
N VAL A 60 12.96 -0.40 6.32
CA VAL A 60 14.09 -1.31 6.55
C VAL A 60 14.87 -0.94 7.79
N ALA A 61 15.14 0.35 8.02
CA ALA A 61 15.81 0.86 9.23
C ALA A 61 15.03 0.56 10.51
N ALA A 62 13.68 0.50 10.44
CA ALA A 62 12.82 0.10 11.54
C ALA A 62 12.75 -1.44 11.76
N GLY A 63 13.53 -2.24 11.01
CA GLY A 63 13.59 -3.70 11.13
C GLY A 63 12.59 -4.45 10.25
N VAL A 64 11.85 -3.76 9.38
CA VAL A 64 10.93 -4.39 8.43
C VAL A 64 11.71 -4.86 7.21
N HIS A 65 12.00 -6.17 7.12
CA HIS A 65 12.85 -6.74 6.06
C HIS A 65 12.08 -7.46 4.95
N HIS A 66 10.77 -7.57 5.06
CA HIS A 66 9.88 -8.18 4.08
C HIS A 66 8.91 -7.16 3.54
N CYS A 67 8.55 -7.25 2.26
CA CYS A 67 7.48 -6.40 1.71
C CYS A 67 6.73 -7.08 0.56
N LYS A 68 5.63 -6.44 0.15
CA LYS A 68 4.91 -6.75 -1.09
C LYS A 68 5.02 -5.58 -2.07
N ALA A 69 5.17 -5.91 -3.35
CA ALA A 69 5.13 -4.98 -4.47
C ALA A 69 3.97 -5.33 -5.41
N SER A 70 3.47 -4.39 -6.20
CA SER A 70 2.43 -4.60 -7.20
C SER A 70 2.90 -4.41 -8.64
N THR A 71 4.12 -3.91 -8.84
CA THR A 71 4.73 -3.75 -10.16
C THR A 71 6.19 -4.20 -10.14
N THR A 72 6.74 -4.52 -11.29
CA THR A 72 8.18 -4.85 -11.41
C THR A 72 9.06 -3.66 -11.02
N LEU A 73 8.60 -2.42 -11.25
CA LEU A 73 9.28 -1.21 -10.79
C LEU A 73 9.33 -1.12 -9.26
N GLU A 74 8.19 -1.31 -8.59
CA GLU A 74 8.15 -1.36 -7.11
C GLU A 74 9.03 -2.48 -6.56
N PHE A 75 9.02 -3.65 -7.22
CA PHE A 75 9.86 -4.79 -6.85
C PHE A 75 11.34 -4.44 -6.92
N SER A 76 11.79 -3.83 -8.04
CA SER A 76 13.17 -3.39 -8.22
C SER A 76 13.59 -2.35 -7.18
N VAL A 77 12.75 -1.33 -6.95
CA VAL A 77 13.03 -0.28 -5.97
C VAL A 77 13.08 -0.86 -4.54
N ALA A 78 12.20 -1.80 -4.21
CA ALA A 78 12.22 -2.48 -2.91
C ALA A 78 13.52 -3.26 -2.69
N CYS A 79 14.00 -3.98 -3.71
CA CYS A 79 15.31 -4.65 -3.64
C CYS A 79 16.44 -3.65 -3.41
N ALA A 80 16.46 -2.53 -4.13
CA ALA A 80 17.46 -1.46 -3.97
C ALA A 80 17.38 -0.76 -2.60
N ALA A 81 16.19 -0.63 -2.04
CA ALA A 81 15.96 -0.04 -0.71
C ALA A 81 16.49 -0.91 0.44
N GLY A 82 16.82 -2.19 0.19
CA GLY A 82 17.43 -3.08 1.19
C GLY A 82 16.47 -4.07 1.83
N PHE A 83 15.27 -4.27 1.28
CA PHE A 83 14.43 -5.41 1.68
C PHE A 83 15.12 -6.73 1.31
N ARG A 84 15.01 -7.71 2.21
CA ARG A 84 15.66 -9.03 2.05
C ARG A 84 14.72 -10.08 1.47
N ASP A 85 13.42 -9.84 1.52
CA ASP A 85 12.38 -10.74 1.03
C ASP A 85 11.27 -9.90 0.41
N VAL A 86 11.13 -9.98 -0.91
CA VAL A 86 10.17 -9.18 -1.69
C VAL A 86 9.23 -10.11 -2.44
N LEU A 87 7.93 -9.97 -2.17
CA LEU A 87 6.87 -10.66 -2.88
C LEU A 87 6.25 -9.71 -3.93
N LEU A 88 6.34 -10.06 -5.20
CA LEU A 88 5.49 -9.43 -6.20
C LEU A 88 4.08 -10.01 -6.03
N ALA A 89 3.22 -9.27 -5.31
CA ALA A 89 1.86 -9.68 -4.96
C ALA A 89 0.89 -9.46 -6.14
N TYR A 90 1.27 -9.98 -7.28
CA TYR A 90 0.56 -9.91 -8.55
C TYR A 90 0.99 -11.09 -9.43
N PRO A 91 0.05 -11.88 -9.98
CA PRO A 91 0.40 -12.92 -10.94
C PRO A 91 0.97 -12.30 -12.21
N VAL A 92 2.19 -12.69 -12.58
CA VAL A 92 2.86 -12.17 -13.77
C VAL A 92 3.19 -13.29 -14.75
N VAL A 93 3.09 -12.95 -16.04
CA VAL A 93 3.36 -13.89 -17.14
C VAL A 93 4.18 -13.22 -18.23
N GLY A 94 4.79 -14.02 -19.09
CA GLY A 94 5.49 -13.55 -20.29
C GLY A 94 6.65 -12.58 -20.00
N ALA A 95 6.63 -11.39 -20.58
CA ALA A 95 7.70 -10.41 -20.45
C ALA A 95 7.88 -9.92 -19.00
N ASN A 96 6.77 -9.74 -18.27
CA ASN A 96 6.82 -9.32 -16.87
C ASN A 96 7.46 -10.41 -15.97
N ALA A 97 7.19 -11.69 -16.23
CA ALA A 97 7.84 -12.78 -15.53
C ALA A 97 9.36 -12.81 -15.81
N ARG A 98 9.79 -12.67 -17.08
CA ARG A 98 11.20 -12.53 -17.41
C ARG A 98 11.85 -11.35 -16.69
N ARG A 99 11.14 -10.21 -16.59
CA ARG A 99 11.66 -9.04 -15.87
C ARG A 99 11.87 -9.33 -14.38
N VAL A 100 10.98 -10.08 -13.73
CA VAL A 100 11.18 -10.53 -12.34
C VAL A 100 12.44 -11.38 -12.19
N LEU A 101 12.70 -12.29 -13.15
CA LEU A 101 13.93 -13.11 -13.15
C LEU A 101 15.18 -12.25 -13.28
N GLU A 102 15.17 -11.23 -14.16
CA GLU A 102 16.28 -10.28 -14.30
C GLU A 102 16.55 -9.51 -12.99
N ILE A 103 15.49 -9.00 -12.35
CA ILE A 103 15.62 -8.29 -11.07
C ILE A 103 16.15 -9.24 -9.98
N ALA A 104 15.60 -10.46 -9.90
CA ALA A 104 16.05 -11.46 -8.95
C ALA A 104 17.52 -11.83 -9.15
N ALA A 105 17.98 -11.93 -10.41
CA ALA A 105 19.37 -12.20 -10.74
C ALA A 105 20.30 -11.03 -10.35
N ALA A 106 19.84 -9.79 -10.53
CA ALA A 106 20.58 -8.58 -10.15
C ALA A 106 20.69 -8.40 -8.62
N HIS A 107 19.80 -9.03 -7.85
CA HIS A 107 19.75 -8.94 -6.37
C HIS A 107 19.86 -10.34 -5.73
N PRO A 108 20.99 -11.04 -5.83
CA PRO A 108 21.13 -12.44 -5.39
C PRO A 108 20.93 -12.65 -3.89
N GLY A 109 21.08 -11.60 -3.08
CA GLY A 109 20.83 -11.63 -1.63
C GLY A 109 19.36 -11.44 -1.23
N VAL A 110 18.45 -11.20 -2.19
CA VAL A 110 17.03 -11.00 -1.93
C VAL A 110 16.26 -12.28 -2.25
N LEU A 111 15.40 -12.72 -1.35
CA LEU A 111 14.39 -13.74 -1.59
C LEU A 111 13.28 -13.12 -2.46
N ALA A 112 13.29 -13.48 -3.75
CA ALA A 112 12.29 -13.06 -4.71
C ALA A 112 11.12 -14.04 -4.72
N SER A 113 9.89 -13.55 -4.70
CA SER A 113 8.70 -14.41 -4.78
C SER A 113 7.61 -13.76 -5.63
N THR A 114 6.68 -14.57 -6.12
CA THR A 114 5.49 -14.12 -6.86
C THR A 114 4.26 -14.92 -6.47
N LEU A 115 3.09 -14.46 -6.94
CA LEU A 115 1.84 -15.18 -6.79
C LEU A 115 1.58 -16.10 -7.97
N VAL A 116 0.95 -17.25 -7.70
CA VAL A 116 0.43 -18.20 -8.69
C VAL A 116 -0.95 -18.68 -8.25
N GLU A 117 -1.78 -19.08 -9.24
CA GLU A 117 -3.12 -19.58 -9.01
C GLU A 117 -3.51 -20.73 -9.97
N ASN A 118 -2.58 -21.14 -10.85
CA ASN A 118 -2.80 -22.23 -11.80
C ASN A 118 -1.47 -22.78 -12.33
N GLU A 119 -1.54 -24.00 -12.91
CA GLU A 119 -0.41 -24.73 -13.48
C GLU A 119 0.38 -23.93 -14.53
N ALA A 120 -0.32 -23.22 -15.43
CA ALA A 120 0.34 -22.44 -16.48
C ALA A 120 1.23 -21.32 -15.93
N GLN A 121 0.82 -20.72 -14.80
CA GLN A 121 1.66 -19.73 -14.09
C GLN A 121 2.81 -20.41 -13.36
N ILE A 122 2.62 -21.58 -12.76
CA ILE A 122 3.68 -22.31 -12.04
C ILE A 122 4.77 -22.75 -13.01
N THR A 123 4.41 -23.32 -14.15
CA THR A 123 5.34 -23.88 -15.13
C THR A 123 6.45 -22.90 -15.54
N GLN A 124 6.15 -21.62 -15.68
CA GLN A 124 7.15 -20.62 -16.08
C GLN A 124 8.24 -20.36 -15.02
N TRP A 125 8.00 -20.77 -13.76
CA TRP A 125 8.93 -20.56 -12.65
C TRP A 125 9.77 -21.78 -12.31
N ILE A 126 9.39 -22.98 -12.80
CA ILE A 126 10.09 -24.23 -12.49
C ILE A 126 11.57 -24.13 -12.84
N GLY A 127 12.42 -24.53 -11.89
CA GLY A 127 13.89 -24.47 -12.03
C GLY A 127 14.49 -23.08 -11.82
N THR A 128 13.68 -22.06 -11.51
CA THR A 128 14.17 -20.73 -11.12
C THR A 128 14.37 -20.64 -9.61
N ARG A 129 14.96 -19.54 -9.14
CA ARG A 129 15.11 -19.25 -7.71
C ARG A 129 13.92 -18.48 -7.09
N VAL A 130 12.89 -18.22 -7.86
CA VAL A 130 11.73 -17.44 -7.41
C VAL A 130 10.81 -18.33 -6.60
N GLY A 131 10.50 -17.90 -5.37
CA GLY A 131 9.54 -18.58 -4.50
C GLY A 131 8.09 -18.32 -4.93
N LEU A 132 7.21 -19.28 -4.67
CA LEU A 132 5.83 -19.23 -5.11
C LEU A 132 4.86 -19.22 -3.92
N PHE A 133 3.97 -18.25 -3.90
CA PHE A 133 2.82 -18.22 -3.01
C PHE A 133 1.56 -18.50 -3.82
N ILE A 134 0.71 -19.38 -3.35
CA ILE A 134 -0.62 -19.57 -3.94
C ILE A 134 -1.49 -18.40 -3.48
N ASP A 135 -2.06 -17.68 -4.45
CA ASP A 135 -3.04 -16.63 -4.19
C ASP A 135 -4.42 -17.23 -3.96
N LEU A 136 -5.13 -16.76 -2.95
CA LEU A 136 -6.46 -17.23 -2.59
C LEU A 136 -7.51 -16.16 -2.89
N ASN A 137 -8.59 -16.55 -3.54
CA ASN A 137 -9.76 -15.69 -3.71
C ASN A 137 -10.53 -15.63 -2.38
N THR A 138 -10.53 -14.45 -1.79
CA THR A 138 -11.16 -14.18 -0.49
C THR A 138 -12.63 -13.73 -0.63
N GLY A 139 -13.20 -13.84 -1.83
CA GLY A 139 -14.50 -13.28 -2.20
C GLY A 139 -14.39 -11.92 -2.91
N MET A 140 -13.17 -11.41 -3.12
CA MET A 140 -12.94 -10.18 -3.89
C MET A 140 -13.11 -10.39 -5.40
N ASN A 141 -13.02 -11.64 -5.89
CA ASN A 141 -13.16 -12.02 -7.29
C ASN A 141 -12.22 -11.27 -8.24
N ARG A 142 -10.98 -11.06 -7.80
CA ARG A 142 -9.95 -10.35 -8.55
C ARG A 142 -8.89 -11.30 -9.10
N THR A 143 -8.31 -12.10 -8.23
CA THR A 143 -7.31 -13.16 -8.51
C THR A 143 -7.43 -14.22 -7.43
N GLY A 144 -6.83 -15.38 -7.66
CA GLY A 144 -6.68 -16.43 -6.66
C GLY A 144 -7.63 -17.61 -6.84
N VAL A 145 -7.27 -18.73 -6.23
CA VAL A 145 -8.04 -19.96 -6.16
C VAL A 145 -9.12 -19.83 -5.08
N GLU A 146 -10.32 -20.34 -5.35
CA GLU A 146 -11.40 -20.37 -4.36
C GLU A 146 -10.98 -21.16 -3.11
N GLN A 147 -11.26 -20.65 -1.93
CA GLN A 147 -10.84 -21.26 -0.66
C GLN A 147 -11.49 -22.64 -0.42
N GLU A 148 -12.63 -22.89 -1.03
CA GLU A 148 -13.38 -24.12 -0.96
C GLU A 148 -12.76 -25.24 -1.82
N HIS A 149 -11.88 -24.91 -2.78
CA HIS A 149 -11.22 -25.86 -3.68
C HIS A 149 -9.94 -26.44 -3.04
N VAL A 150 -10.08 -27.05 -1.87
CA VAL A 150 -8.97 -27.58 -1.07
C VAL A 150 -8.05 -28.50 -1.86
N ALA A 151 -8.62 -29.43 -2.65
CA ALA A 151 -7.85 -30.38 -3.44
C ALA A 151 -7.00 -29.67 -4.53
N GLU A 152 -7.52 -28.62 -5.14
CA GLU A 152 -6.80 -27.81 -6.15
C GLU A 152 -5.62 -27.08 -5.50
N VAL A 153 -5.81 -26.46 -4.34
CA VAL A 153 -4.72 -25.77 -3.60
C VAL A 153 -3.60 -26.75 -3.23
N VAL A 154 -3.96 -27.97 -2.79
CA VAL A 154 -2.98 -29.03 -2.46
C VAL A 154 -2.19 -29.46 -3.71
N GLU A 155 -2.88 -29.62 -4.85
CA GLU A 155 -2.20 -30.01 -6.10
C GLU A 155 -1.27 -28.91 -6.61
N LEU A 156 -1.72 -27.66 -6.64
CA LEU A 156 -0.88 -26.53 -7.02
C LEU A 156 0.36 -26.40 -6.11
N ALA A 157 0.21 -26.68 -4.80
CA ALA A 157 1.35 -26.65 -3.88
C ALA A 157 2.36 -27.78 -4.20
N ARG A 158 1.88 -28.97 -4.62
CA ARG A 158 2.75 -30.05 -5.10
C ARG A 158 3.48 -29.68 -6.38
N GLU A 159 2.78 -29.07 -7.32
CA GLU A 159 3.37 -28.60 -8.58
C GLU A 159 4.45 -27.53 -8.35
N CYS A 160 4.25 -26.62 -7.39
CA CYS A 160 5.28 -25.66 -6.97
C CYS A 160 6.54 -26.36 -6.42
N GLY A 161 6.40 -27.58 -5.87
CA GLY A 161 7.51 -28.35 -5.32
C GLY A 161 8.33 -27.58 -4.28
N GLY A 162 9.65 -27.62 -4.38
CA GLY A 162 10.57 -26.91 -3.48
C GLY A 162 10.51 -25.37 -3.56
N GLN A 163 9.77 -24.82 -4.50
CA GLN A 163 9.57 -23.37 -4.63
C GLN A 163 8.31 -22.89 -3.87
N PHE A 164 7.45 -23.80 -3.40
CA PHE A 164 6.29 -23.44 -2.60
C PHE A 164 6.73 -22.77 -1.29
N ARG A 165 6.21 -21.59 -1.02
CA ARG A 165 6.49 -20.82 0.19
C ARG A 165 5.28 -20.68 1.11
N GLY A 166 4.08 -20.71 0.56
CA GLY A 166 2.90 -20.55 1.40
C GLY A 166 1.69 -19.96 0.68
N LEU A 167 0.81 -19.38 1.47
CA LEU A 167 -0.47 -18.89 1.04
C LEU A 167 -0.54 -17.36 1.15
N HIS A 168 -1.11 -16.72 0.15
CA HIS A 168 -1.41 -15.30 0.14
C HIS A 168 -2.93 -15.09 0.14
N TYR A 169 -3.40 -14.32 1.12
CA TYR A 169 -4.82 -14.05 1.38
C TYR A 169 -5.02 -12.53 1.54
N TYR A 170 -5.67 -11.89 0.58
CA TYR A 170 -5.91 -10.44 0.63
C TYR A 170 -7.40 -10.12 0.73
N ASP A 171 -7.81 -9.60 1.88
CA ASP A 171 -9.18 -9.29 2.27
C ASP A 171 -9.50 -7.79 2.26
N GLY A 172 -8.87 -7.03 1.36
CA GLY A 172 -9.01 -5.59 1.27
C GLY A 172 -10.39 -5.05 0.87
N HIS A 173 -11.37 -5.92 0.66
CA HIS A 173 -12.77 -5.58 0.37
C HIS A 173 -13.64 -5.53 1.64
N LEU A 174 -13.10 -5.90 2.80
CA LEU A 174 -13.84 -5.90 4.06
C LEU A 174 -13.90 -4.48 4.65
N HIS A 175 -14.93 -3.73 4.27
CA HIS A 175 -15.16 -2.34 4.68
C HIS A 175 -16.51 -2.14 5.39
N ALA A 176 -17.08 -3.20 5.99
CA ALA A 176 -18.31 -3.03 6.79
C ALA A 176 -18.11 -1.92 7.84
N ALA A 177 -19.09 -1.03 7.96
CA ALA A 177 -19.02 0.09 8.91
C ALA A 177 -19.06 -0.39 10.37
N ASP A 178 -19.79 -1.47 10.63
CA ASP A 178 -19.79 -2.16 11.90
C ASP A 178 -18.50 -2.96 12.07
N LEU A 179 -17.77 -2.69 13.15
CA LEU A 179 -16.48 -3.29 13.42
C LEU A 179 -16.60 -4.76 13.83
N ASP A 180 -17.67 -5.15 14.49
CA ASP A 180 -17.91 -6.54 14.89
C ASP A 180 -18.29 -7.38 13.67
N GLU A 181 -19.17 -6.87 12.79
CA GLU A 181 -19.48 -7.51 11.52
C GLU A 181 -18.21 -7.71 10.65
N ARG A 182 -17.35 -6.69 10.60
CA ARG A 182 -16.08 -6.75 9.86
C ARG A 182 -15.15 -7.80 10.45
N ARG A 183 -15.04 -7.86 11.78
CA ARG A 183 -14.24 -8.89 12.48
C ARG A 183 -14.76 -10.29 12.19
N ASP A 184 -16.06 -10.50 12.33
CA ASP A 184 -16.67 -11.82 12.15
C ASP A 184 -16.50 -12.31 10.70
N ALA A 185 -16.64 -11.43 9.71
CA ALA A 185 -16.37 -11.74 8.31
C ALA A 185 -14.90 -12.09 8.06
N ALA A 186 -13.97 -11.35 8.68
CA ALA A 186 -12.53 -11.63 8.59
C ALA A 186 -12.19 -13.00 9.22
N HIS A 187 -12.66 -13.26 10.44
CA HIS A 187 -12.41 -14.52 11.14
C HIS A 187 -13.01 -15.72 10.40
N ALA A 188 -14.22 -15.61 9.85
CA ALA A 188 -14.80 -16.67 9.02
C ALA A 188 -13.95 -16.98 7.76
N GLY A 189 -13.31 -15.96 7.18
CA GLY A 189 -12.33 -16.13 6.11
C GLY A 189 -11.04 -16.82 6.58
N TYR A 190 -10.55 -16.45 7.76
CA TYR A 190 -9.35 -17.05 8.36
C TYR A 190 -9.58 -18.50 8.77
N ASP A 191 -10.79 -18.86 9.23
CA ASP A 191 -11.15 -20.27 9.49
C ASP A 191 -11.05 -21.14 8.22
N ARG A 192 -11.47 -20.59 7.06
CA ARG A 192 -11.30 -21.29 5.77
C ARG A 192 -9.83 -21.42 5.38
N LEU A 193 -9.06 -20.33 5.58
CA LEU A 193 -7.62 -20.33 5.32
C LEU A 193 -6.88 -21.35 6.19
N MET A 194 -7.22 -21.46 7.48
CA MET A 194 -6.59 -22.46 8.37
C MET A 194 -6.90 -23.89 7.95
N ARG A 195 -8.11 -24.17 7.46
CA ARG A 195 -8.42 -25.50 6.87
C ARG A 195 -7.52 -25.84 5.68
N LEU A 196 -7.13 -24.84 4.87
CA LEU A 196 -6.16 -25.07 3.78
C LEU A 196 -4.76 -25.34 4.32
N VAL A 197 -4.32 -24.62 5.36
CA VAL A 197 -3.03 -24.87 6.04
C VAL A 197 -2.99 -26.31 6.60
N ASP A 198 -4.06 -26.73 7.28
CA ASP A 198 -4.16 -28.07 7.86
C ASP A 198 -4.16 -29.14 6.73
N ALA A 199 -4.92 -28.93 5.66
CA ALA A 199 -4.95 -29.84 4.52
C ALA A 199 -3.58 -30.00 3.83
N LEU A 200 -2.83 -28.91 3.69
CA LEU A 200 -1.44 -28.97 3.19
C LEU A 200 -0.56 -29.81 4.11
N ALA A 201 -0.66 -29.60 5.42
CA ALA A 201 0.11 -30.35 6.43
C ALA A 201 -0.25 -31.86 6.40
N ASP A 202 -1.53 -32.22 6.30
CA ASP A 202 -2.01 -33.61 6.19
C ASP A 202 -1.45 -34.32 4.94
N HIS A 203 -1.13 -33.56 3.89
CA HIS A 203 -0.47 -34.07 2.69
C HIS A 203 1.06 -33.96 2.73
N GLY A 204 1.65 -33.64 3.90
CA GLY A 204 3.08 -33.51 4.07
C GLY A 204 3.71 -32.27 3.39
N ILE A 205 2.89 -31.29 3.03
CA ILE A 205 3.34 -30.04 2.41
C ILE A 205 3.49 -28.97 3.48
N ARG A 206 4.72 -28.50 3.67
CA ARG A 206 5.00 -27.46 4.64
C ARG A 206 4.66 -26.08 4.10
N THR A 207 3.88 -25.31 4.84
CA THR A 207 3.59 -23.88 4.59
C THR A 207 4.62 -23.04 5.35
N ASP A 208 5.55 -22.43 4.64
CA ASP A 208 6.60 -21.61 5.26
C ASP A 208 6.06 -20.29 5.81
N GLU A 209 5.08 -19.69 5.16
CA GLU A 209 4.50 -18.40 5.53
C GLU A 209 3.04 -18.29 5.07
N VAL A 210 2.21 -17.69 5.92
CA VAL A 210 0.85 -17.27 5.58
C VAL A 210 0.77 -15.75 5.65
N ILE A 211 0.35 -15.12 4.55
CA ILE A 211 0.27 -13.66 4.44
C ILE A 211 -1.19 -13.26 4.35
N THR A 212 -1.65 -12.42 5.27
CA THR A 212 -3.03 -11.94 5.25
C THR A 212 -3.13 -10.42 5.27
N SER A 213 -4.33 -9.96 5.15
CA SER A 213 -4.89 -8.65 5.44
C SER A 213 -4.33 -7.47 4.66
N GLY A 214 -5.30 -6.61 4.30
CA GLY A 214 -5.07 -5.21 3.99
C GLY A 214 -5.23 -4.32 5.24
N THR A 215 -5.15 -3.01 5.06
CA THR A 215 -5.31 -2.03 6.14
C THR A 215 -6.61 -2.19 6.93
N PRO A 216 -7.81 -2.41 6.33
CA PRO A 216 -9.05 -2.48 7.10
C PRO A 216 -9.16 -3.72 7.98
N ALA A 217 -8.49 -4.82 7.63
CA ALA A 217 -8.66 -6.13 8.28
C ALA A 217 -7.49 -6.55 9.19
N PHE A 218 -6.31 -5.88 9.10
CA PHE A 218 -5.14 -6.35 9.86
C PHE A 218 -5.32 -6.40 11.38
N PRO A 219 -6.12 -5.54 12.05
CA PRO A 219 -6.33 -5.68 13.49
C PRO A 219 -6.98 -7.01 13.86
N TYR A 220 -7.91 -7.50 13.05
CA TYR A 220 -8.60 -8.76 13.29
C TYR A 220 -7.71 -9.98 13.01
N ALA A 221 -6.73 -9.84 12.10
CA ALA A 221 -5.71 -10.86 11.89
C ALA A 221 -4.71 -10.96 13.06
N ILE A 222 -4.44 -9.86 13.75
CA ILE A 222 -3.60 -9.86 14.95
C ILE A 222 -4.30 -10.60 16.10
N ASP A 223 -5.61 -10.42 16.23
CA ASP A 223 -6.41 -10.97 17.32
C ASP A 223 -6.86 -12.42 17.07
N TYR A 224 -6.71 -12.93 15.84
CA TYR A 224 -7.08 -14.30 15.48
C TYR A 224 -6.07 -15.30 16.04
N GLU A 225 -6.46 -16.01 17.10
CA GLU A 225 -5.56 -16.86 17.88
C GLU A 225 -4.84 -17.95 17.08
N PRO A 226 -5.48 -18.68 16.13
CA PRO A 226 -4.80 -19.74 15.38
C PRO A 226 -3.57 -19.28 14.60
N PHE A 227 -3.50 -18.01 14.20
CA PHE A 227 -2.32 -17.47 13.52
C PHE A 227 -1.07 -17.37 14.40
N ARG A 228 -1.20 -17.52 15.72
CA ARG A 228 -0.05 -17.55 16.63
C ARG A 228 0.79 -18.82 16.51
N ASN A 229 0.22 -19.87 15.95
CA ASN A 229 0.84 -21.19 15.84
C ASN A 229 1.58 -21.39 14.50
N ILE A 230 1.55 -20.40 13.61
CA ILE A 230 2.15 -20.46 12.28
C ILE A 230 3.00 -19.22 12.02
N ASN A 231 3.84 -19.26 11.00
CA ASN A 231 4.56 -18.06 10.52
C ASN A 231 3.60 -17.16 9.75
N HIS A 232 2.86 -16.35 10.48
CA HIS A 232 1.86 -15.45 9.95
C HIS A 232 2.37 -14.01 9.85
N LYS A 233 2.10 -13.37 8.72
CA LYS A 233 2.41 -11.95 8.49
C LYS A 233 1.19 -11.18 8.02
N VAL A 234 1.01 -9.97 8.55
CA VAL A 234 0.00 -9.01 8.10
C VAL A 234 0.58 -8.05 7.07
N SER A 235 -0.26 -7.53 6.18
CA SER A 235 0.19 -6.74 5.02
C SER A 235 -0.41 -5.32 4.89
N PRO A 236 -0.76 -4.61 5.97
CA PRO A 236 -1.23 -3.23 5.81
C PRO A 236 -0.14 -2.37 5.19
N GLY A 237 -0.46 -1.65 4.11
CA GLY A 237 0.48 -0.75 3.42
C GLY A 237 0.13 0.72 3.64
N THR A 238 -1.16 1.06 3.58
CA THR A 238 -1.64 2.45 3.68
C THR A 238 -1.32 3.08 5.03
N VAL A 239 -1.20 2.27 6.09
CA VAL A 239 -0.84 2.73 7.45
C VAL A 239 0.47 3.51 7.52
N VAL A 240 1.39 3.34 6.55
CA VAL A 240 2.66 4.07 6.49
C VAL A 240 2.41 5.58 6.34
N TYR A 241 1.50 5.96 5.44
CA TYR A 241 1.13 7.35 5.20
C TYR A 241 -0.18 7.73 5.86
N ASN A 242 -1.09 6.79 5.93
CA ASN A 242 -2.48 6.93 6.32
C ASN A 242 -3.25 7.96 5.48
N ASP A 243 -4.55 7.78 5.36
CA ASP A 243 -5.47 8.62 4.60
C ASP A 243 -6.86 8.65 5.26
N LEU A 244 -7.80 9.38 4.68
CA LEU A 244 -9.14 9.52 5.28
C LEU A 244 -9.88 8.18 5.35
N THR A 245 -9.72 7.31 4.34
CA THR A 245 -10.34 5.97 4.34
C THR A 245 -9.78 5.13 5.46
N SER A 246 -8.45 5.05 5.56
CA SER A 246 -7.79 4.26 6.60
C SER A 246 -8.00 4.81 8.01
N LEU A 247 -8.11 6.13 8.18
CA LEU A 247 -8.49 6.73 9.46
C LEU A 247 -9.90 6.32 9.88
N GLY A 248 -10.83 6.23 8.92
CA GLY A 248 -12.19 5.74 9.14
C GLY A 248 -12.24 4.24 9.44
N ASP A 249 -11.41 3.44 8.76
CA ASP A 249 -11.32 1.99 8.97
C ASP A 249 -10.68 1.60 10.30
N LEU A 250 -9.78 2.44 10.83
CA LEU A 250 -8.97 2.18 12.03
C LEU A 250 -9.17 3.27 13.11
N PRO A 251 -10.42 3.50 13.57
CA PRO A 251 -10.68 4.52 14.58
C PRO A 251 -9.98 4.15 15.90
N GLY A 252 -9.28 5.13 16.48
CA GLY A 252 -8.61 4.93 17.77
C GLY A 252 -7.27 4.22 17.74
N PHE A 253 -6.79 3.73 16.58
CA PHE A 253 -5.48 3.06 16.48
C PHE A 253 -4.27 4.00 16.52
N GLY A 254 -4.47 5.31 16.54
CA GLY A 254 -3.40 6.29 16.77
C GLY A 254 -2.61 6.69 15.53
N TYR A 255 -3.05 6.29 14.34
CA TYR A 255 -2.43 6.69 13.07
C TYR A 255 -2.66 8.15 12.73
N LYS A 256 -1.73 8.73 11.97
CA LYS A 256 -1.78 10.13 11.52
C LYS A 256 -1.53 10.21 10.02
N PRO A 257 -2.18 11.13 9.29
CA PRO A 257 -1.79 11.43 7.92
C PRO A 257 -0.34 11.88 7.87
N ALA A 258 0.52 11.15 7.19
CA ALA A 258 1.92 11.54 6.99
C ALA A 258 2.16 12.19 5.62
N VAL A 259 1.10 12.28 4.82
CA VAL A 259 1.11 12.87 3.47
C VAL A 259 -0.04 13.85 3.34
N VAL A 260 0.25 15.01 2.77
CA VAL A 260 -0.77 15.98 2.33
C VAL A 260 -0.41 16.48 0.92
N VAL A 261 -1.43 16.96 0.20
CA VAL A 261 -1.23 17.75 -1.02
C VAL A 261 -1.40 19.21 -0.67
N LEU A 262 -0.37 20.01 -0.95
CA LEU A 262 -0.41 21.47 -0.85
C LEU A 262 -1.12 22.01 -2.09
N SER A 263 -2.07 22.92 -1.89
CA SER A 263 -2.88 23.47 -2.97
C SER A 263 -3.20 24.93 -2.71
N THR A 264 -3.07 25.77 -3.73
CA THR A 264 -3.30 27.21 -3.62
C THR A 264 -4.73 27.56 -3.99
N VAL A 265 -5.34 28.48 -3.25
CA VAL A 265 -6.62 29.08 -3.60
C VAL A 265 -6.41 30.02 -4.78
N VAL A 266 -7.02 29.71 -5.90
CA VAL A 266 -6.82 30.46 -7.17
C VAL A 266 -8.03 31.30 -7.57
N SER A 267 -9.23 31.02 -6.98
CA SER A 267 -10.44 31.75 -7.38
C SER A 267 -11.50 31.77 -6.27
N HIS A 268 -12.28 32.83 -6.28
CA HIS A 268 -13.54 32.99 -5.54
C HIS A 268 -14.69 33.13 -6.55
N PRO A 269 -15.23 32.02 -7.11
CA PRO A 269 -16.26 32.12 -8.15
C PRO A 269 -17.60 32.64 -7.64
N ARG A 270 -17.85 32.55 -6.33
CA ARG A 270 -19.02 33.08 -5.62
C ARG A 270 -18.73 33.28 -4.12
N PRO A 271 -19.58 34.01 -3.36
CA PRO A 271 -19.27 34.43 -1.99
C PRO A 271 -18.90 33.33 -0.99
N GLU A 272 -19.44 32.12 -1.14
CA GLU A 272 -19.21 31.02 -0.21
C GLU A 272 -18.46 29.86 -0.85
N ARG A 273 -17.70 30.12 -1.91
CA ARG A 273 -16.99 29.08 -2.65
C ARG A 273 -15.63 29.58 -3.11
N ILE A 274 -14.63 28.73 -2.91
CA ILE A 274 -13.29 28.89 -3.47
C ILE A 274 -13.00 27.79 -4.50
N THR A 275 -11.97 27.99 -5.30
CA THR A 275 -11.38 26.96 -6.14
C THR A 275 -9.89 26.91 -5.87
N CYS A 276 -9.38 25.69 -5.68
CA CYS A 276 -7.94 25.41 -5.55
C CYS A 276 -7.41 24.73 -6.79
N ASP A 277 -6.07 24.71 -6.96
CA ASP A 277 -5.36 24.18 -8.13
C ASP A 277 -5.07 22.66 -8.06
N ALA A 278 -5.62 21.92 -7.11
CA ALA A 278 -5.44 20.47 -6.95
C ALA A 278 -6.68 19.68 -7.39
N GLY A 279 -6.89 19.50 -8.68
CA GLY A 279 -7.94 18.64 -9.23
C GLY A 279 -7.63 17.14 -9.08
N HIS A 280 -8.39 16.29 -9.81
CA HIS A 280 -8.24 14.82 -9.69
C HIS A 280 -6.91 14.30 -10.27
N LYS A 281 -6.17 15.08 -11.06
CA LYS A 281 -4.81 14.75 -11.50
C LYS A 281 -3.76 14.88 -10.38
N SER A 282 -4.09 15.62 -9.33
CA SER A 282 -3.24 15.75 -8.13
C SER A 282 -3.76 14.92 -6.97
N VAL A 283 -5.07 14.99 -6.68
CA VAL A 283 -5.69 14.19 -5.62
C VAL A 283 -6.64 13.18 -6.25
N SER A 284 -6.31 11.91 -6.17
CA SER A 284 -7.06 10.84 -6.82
C SER A 284 -8.54 10.81 -6.42
N ALA A 285 -9.41 10.57 -7.42
CA ALA A 285 -10.85 10.44 -7.24
C ALA A 285 -11.35 8.99 -7.28
N ASP A 286 -10.44 8.01 -7.30
CA ASP A 286 -10.78 6.58 -7.41
C ASP A 286 -11.66 6.06 -6.25
N ALA A 287 -11.46 6.60 -5.04
CA ALA A 287 -12.27 6.29 -3.86
C ALA A 287 -13.55 7.15 -3.72
N GLY A 288 -13.87 7.95 -4.74
CA GLY A 288 -15.07 8.80 -4.78
C GLY A 288 -14.86 10.23 -4.29
N VAL A 289 -15.97 10.96 -4.15
CA VAL A 289 -16.02 12.39 -3.78
C VAL A 289 -16.64 12.51 -2.39
N PRO A 290 -16.13 13.41 -1.51
CA PRO A 290 -14.96 14.29 -1.69
C PRO A 290 -13.65 13.50 -1.79
N THR A 291 -12.70 14.00 -2.60
CA THR A 291 -11.39 13.36 -2.82
C THR A 291 -10.41 13.59 -1.68
N CYS A 292 -10.68 14.57 -0.84
CA CYS A 292 -9.84 14.97 0.30
C CYS A 292 -10.64 15.70 1.37
N SER A 293 -9.98 15.99 2.48
CA SER A 293 -10.41 17.00 3.46
C SER A 293 -9.34 18.08 3.62
N VAL A 294 -9.75 19.28 4.05
CA VAL A 294 -8.82 20.39 4.35
C VAL A 294 -8.37 20.28 5.80
N LEU A 295 -7.11 20.02 6.02
CA LEU A 295 -6.53 19.81 7.33
C LEU A 295 -6.77 21.03 8.24
N GLY A 296 -7.32 20.78 9.42
CA GLY A 296 -7.60 21.81 10.42
C GLY A 296 -8.75 22.78 10.10
N ARG A 297 -9.49 22.55 8.99
CA ARG A 297 -10.61 23.39 8.54
C ARG A 297 -11.82 22.54 8.12
N PRO A 298 -12.52 21.90 9.04
CA PRO A 298 -13.64 20.99 8.72
C PRO A 298 -14.86 21.70 8.09
N TYR A 299 -14.91 23.05 8.18
CA TYR A 299 -15.93 23.88 7.54
C TYR A 299 -15.68 24.10 6.03
N LEU A 300 -14.48 23.82 5.54
CA LEU A 300 -14.16 23.77 4.12
C LEU A 300 -14.52 22.38 3.59
N ARG A 301 -15.47 22.32 2.67
CA ARG A 301 -16.02 21.06 2.14
C ARG A 301 -15.63 20.91 0.66
N PRO A 302 -14.60 20.12 0.35
CA PRO A 302 -14.25 19.84 -1.04
C PRO A 302 -15.41 19.17 -1.76
N ASP A 303 -15.69 19.66 -2.98
CA ASP A 303 -16.72 19.17 -3.89
C ASP A 303 -16.08 18.34 -5.00
N LYS A 304 -16.86 17.93 -5.99
CA LYS A 304 -16.40 17.17 -7.15
C LYS A 304 -15.33 17.97 -7.93
N PRO A 305 -14.08 17.46 -8.02
CA PRO A 305 -13.02 18.13 -8.77
C PRO A 305 -13.21 17.98 -10.28
N SER A 306 -12.64 18.90 -11.04
CA SER A 306 -12.26 18.68 -12.44
C SER A 306 -10.79 18.24 -12.52
N GLU A 307 -10.18 18.29 -13.71
CA GLU A 307 -8.81 17.78 -13.89
C GLU A 307 -7.80 18.51 -12.99
N GLU A 308 -7.80 19.87 -13.01
CA GLU A 308 -6.84 20.70 -12.29
C GLU A 308 -7.51 21.63 -11.25
N HIS A 309 -8.83 21.56 -11.08
CA HIS A 309 -9.54 22.45 -10.18
C HIS A 309 -10.30 21.67 -9.12
N LEU A 310 -10.15 22.09 -7.87
CA LEU A 310 -10.89 21.59 -6.73
C LEU A 310 -11.79 22.69 -6.18
N PRO A 311 -13.08 22.68 -6.49
CA PRO A 311 -14.06 23.56 -5.84
C PRO A 311 -14.24 23.14 -4.38
N ILE A 312 -14.36 24.15 -3.50
CA ILE A 312 -14.57 23.93 -2.06
C ILE A 312 -15.66 24.87 -1.57
N ASP A 313 -16.71 24.34 -0.96
CA ASP A 313 -17.72 25.13 -0.30
C ASP A 313 -17.26 25.55 1.10
N CYS A 314 -17.44 26.84 1.43
CA CYS A 314 -16.94 27.44 2.66
C CYS A 314 -18.12 27.70 3.62
N GLY A 315 -18.23 26.91 4.67
CA GLY A 315 -19.24 27.09 5.73
C GLY A 315 -18.83 28.08 6.83
N GLY A 316 -17.82 28.91 6.57
CA GLY A 316 -17.25 29.85 7.54
C GLY A 316 -16.34 30.88 6.90
N SER A 317 -15.20 31.16 7.51
CA SER A 317 -14.23 32.13 6.96
C SER A 317 -13.71 31.69 5.59
N LEU A 318 -13.76 32.60 4.63
CA LEU A 318 -13.29 32.41 3.27
C LEU A 318 -11.77 32.54 3.21
N PRO A 319 -11.02 31.50 2.77
CA PRO A 319 -9.59 31.58 2.56
C PRO A 319 -9.25 32.61 1.46
N SER A 320 -8.14 33.33 1.63
CA SER A 320 -7.72 34.36 0.66
C SER A 320 -7.19 33.71 -0.64
N ILE A 321 -7.31 34.43 -1.78
CA ILE A 321 -6.61 34.04 -2.99
C ILE A 321 -5.11 34.07 -2.73
N GLY A 322 -4.37 33.04 -3.17
CA GLY A 322 -2.96 32.82 -2.86
C GLY A 322 -2.70 32.07 -1.58
N GLU A 323 -3.72 31.80 -0.74
CA GLU A 323 -3.53 31.02 0.47
C GLU A 323 -3.31 29.53 0.13
N VAL A 324 -2.31 28.92 0.77
CA VAL A 324 -2.01 27.49 0.60
C VAL A 324 -2.79 26.66 1.61
N LEU A 325 -3.56 25.71 1.11
CA LEU A 325 -4.32 24.75 1.88
C LEU A 325 -3.59 23.40 1.90
N TYR A 326 -3.81 22.64 2.97
CA TYR A 326 -3.24 21.31 3.20
C TYR A 326 -4.33 20.27 3.05
N LEU A 327 -4.28 19.48 1.98
CA LEU A 327 -5.30 18.50 1.63
C LEU A 327 -4.88 17.11 2.08
N VAL A 328 -5.62 16.50 2.99
CA VAL A 328 -5.47 15.07 3.32
C VAL A 328 -6.24 14.28 2.29
N PRO A 329 -5.59 13.41 1.49
CA PRO A 329 -6.28 12.65 0.46
C PRO A 329 -7.24 11.62 1.06
N ARG A 330 -8.33 11.32 0.35
CA ARG A 330 -9.22 10.22 0.70
C ARG A 330 -8.54 8.87 0.46
N HIS A 331 -7.76 8.75 -0.63
CA HIS A 331 -6.94 7.59 -0.95
C HIS A 331 -5.53 8.03 -1.32
N VAL A 332 -4.57 7.76 -0.44
CA VAL A 332 -3.19 8.23 -0.57
C VAL A 332 -2.40 7.48 -1.63
N CYS A 333 -2.64 6.18 -1.84
CA CYS A 333 -1.83 5.36 -2.74
C CYS A 333 -1.78 5.90 -4.18
N PRO A 334 -2.93 6.10 -4.88
CA PRO A 334 -2.91 6.66 -6.22
C PRO A 334 -2.58 8.15 -6.21
N THR A 335 -2.84 8.88 -5.10
CA THR A 335 -2.47 10.30 -4.97
C THR A 335 -0.95 10.45 -5.02
N VAL A 336 -0.18 9.66 -4.27
CA VAL A 336 1.30 9.65 -4.32
C VAL A 336 1.79 9.31 -5.73
N ASN A 337 1.13 8.37 -6.42
CA ASN A 337 1.48 8.00 -7.78
C ASN A 337 1.26 9.10 -8.83
N ASN A 338 0.53 10.17 -8.51
CA ASN A 338 0.32 11.30 -9.43
C ASN A 338 1.50 12.29 -9.47
N PHE A 339 2.45 12.19 -8.55
CA PHE A 339 3.59 13.11 -8.44
C PHE A 339 4.91 12.43 -8.79
N ASP A 340 5.79 13.17 -9.48
CA ASP A 340 7.16 12.71 -9.77
C ASP A 340 8.07 12.86 -8.54
N GLU A 341 7.79 13.87 -7.72
CA GLU A 341 8.60 14.28 -6.57
C GLU A 341 7.72 14.63 -5.37
N ALA A 342 8.29 14.55 -4.19
CA ALA A 342 7.66 14.93 -2.94
C ALA A 342 8.58 15.83 -2.12
N LEU A 343 8.00 16.86 -1.50
CA LEU A 343 8.67 17.67 -0.51
C LEU A 343 8.81 16.87 0.79
N ILE A 344 9.99 16.85 1.36
CA ILE A 344 10.26 16.26 2.68
C ILE A 344 10.20 17.38 3.71
N ILE A 345 9.28 17.27 4.66
CA ILE A 345 9.02 18.30 5.65
C ILE A 345 9.50 17.85 7.02
N GLU A 346 10.45 18.58 7.58
CA GLU A 346 10.98 18.37 8.94
C GLU A 346 10.92 19.68 9.72
N ASP A 347 10.42 19.66 10.94
CA ASP A 347 10.26 20.81 11.83
C ASP A 347 9.60 22.05 11.16
N GLY A 348 8.60 21.77 10.29
CA GLY A 348 7.90 22.83 9.56
C GLY A 348 8.72 23.50 8.44
N ARG A 349 9.80 22.89 7.99
CA ARG A 349 10.68 23.37 6.91
C ARG A 349 10.82 22.30 5.82
N ILE A 350 11.09 22.73 4.61
CA ILE A 350 11.45 21.83 3.52
C ILE A 350 12.90 21.40 3.74
N ALA A 351 13.10 20.15 4.14
CA ALA A 351 14.41 19.54 4.33
C ALA A 351 15.03 19.04 3.01
N GLY A 352 14.17 18.71 2.02
CA GLY A 352 14.61 18.22 0.72
C GLY A 352 13.45 17.93 -0.21
N VAL A 353 13.79 17.44 -1.39
CA VAL A 353 12.86 16.94 -2.41
C VAL A 353 13.30 15.52 -2.77
N GLU A 354 12.38 14.57 -2.70
CA GLU A 354 12.63 13.17 -3.01
C GLU A 354 11.79 12.71 -4.19
N ARG A 355 12.39 11.90 -5.06
CA ARG A 355 11.66 11.32 -6.19
C ARG A 355 10.71 10.23 -5.73
N VAL A 356 9.54 10.15 -6.36
CA VAL A 356 8.63 9.00 -6.23
C VAL A 356 9.15 7.88 -7.14
N THR A 357 10.21 7.22 -6.70
CA THR A 357 11.06 6.31 -7.50
C THR A 357 10.32 5.13 -8.10
N ALA A 358 9.24 4.67 -7.45
CA ALA A 358 8.40 3.58 -7.94
C ALA A 358 7.07 4.09 -8.55
N ARG A 359 7.03 5.35 -9.02
CA ARG A 359 5.87 5.92 -9.70
C ARG A 359 5.62 5.25 -11.05
N GLY A 360 4.37 4.91 -11.31
CA GLY A 360 3.95 4.33 -12.59
C GLY A 360 4.48 2.91 -12.81
N HIS A 361 5.04 2.68 -13.98
CA HIS A 361 5.57 1.39 -14.42
C HIS A 361 6.95 1.57 -15.07
N GLU A 362 7.68 0.47 -15.27
CA GLU A 362 8.92 0.47 -16.02
C GLU A 362 8.67 0.84 -17.51
N ARG A 363 9.77 1.09 -18.23
CA ARG A 363 9.70 1.27 -19.68
C ARG A 363 9.05 0.04 -20.33
N PRO A 364 8.16 0.22 -21.33
CA PRO A 364 7.32 -0.86 -21.86
C PRO A 364 8.09 -1.93 -22.67
N VAL A 365 9.40 -1.74 -22.90
CA VAL A 365 10.24 -2.67 -23.69
C VAL A 365 11.49 -3.01 -22.88
N ILE A 366 11.74 -4.30 -22.69
CA ILE A 366 13.00 -4.81 -22.12
C ILE A 366 14.11 -4.83 -23.18
N ALA A 367 15.37 -4.62 -22.76
CA ALA A 367 16.51 -4.47 -23.67
C ALA A 367 16.69 -5.65 -24.65
N SER A 368 16.39 -6.87 -24.21
CA SER A 368 16.45 -8.08 -25.05
C SER A 368 15.46 -8.10 -26.22
N ALA A 369 14.42 -7.25 -26.18
CA ALA A 369 13.41 -7.18 -27.24
C ALA A 369 13.75 -6.12 -28.32
N THR A 370 14.76 -5.27 -28.07
CA THR A 370 15.11 -4.17 -29.00
C THR A 370 16.18 -4.55 -30.03
N GLY A 371 16.74 -5.76 -29.96
CA GLY A 371 17.74 -6.23 -30.94
C GLY A 371 19.05 -5.45 -30.96
N ARG A 372 19.39 -4.69 -29.89
CA ARG A 372 20.64 -3.94 -29.76
C ARG A 372 21.57 -4.62 -28.77
#